data_b212bbdaf3ecb23cdafa1a229dc67b72
#
_entry.id   b212bbdaf3ecb23cdafa1a229dc67b72
#
_cell.length_a   1.000
_cell.length_b   1.000
_cell.length_c   1.000
_cell.angle_alpha   90.00
_cell.angle_beta   90.00
_cell.angle_gamma   90.00
#
_symmetry.space_group_name_H-M   'P 1'
#
loop_
_entity.id
_entity.type
_entity.pdbx_description
1 polymer ?
#
loop_
_entity_poly.entity_id
_entity_poly.type
_entity_poly.pdbx_seq_one_letter_code
_entity_poly.pdbx_strand_id
1 'polypeptide(L)'
;MIADHEAVVAGRFDALEARFGGVIGADDPRLSGVLRSLGPVRGRRILDLGCGKGRFARALAERGAMVIGLDLSTAMLGAAAGVERIRASARRIPFAKASFDGVMAVEVFEHLAPRSIDNVCAEVRRVLLPGGKLVVVDKNVCSWNAQRPWLPSFAVKWIDERRGLWMYSPRDRVRERWFRAGALKRRLRRSFPTVRVDYLLSRGERGRFPFQYLPGTRLFVLWTAQAPGGDR
;
A
#
# COMPACT_ATOMS: atom_id res chain seq x y z
N MET A 1 1.45 20.74 -11.42
CA MET A 1 1.35 20.48 -9.96
C MET A 1 1.15 19.01 -9.58
N ILE A 2 0.13 18.25 -10.04
CA ILE A 2 -0.03 16.82 -9.64
C ILE A 2 0.86 15.91 -10.49
N ALA A 3 1.00 16.15 -11.78
CA ALA A 3 1.95 15.44 -12.65
C ALA A 3 3.40 15.62 -12.18
N ASP A 4 3.75 16.79 -11.69
CA ASP A 4 5.02 17.10 -11.05
C ASP A 4 5.24 16.26 -9.75
N HIS A 5 4.20 16.07 -8.93
CA HIS A 5 4.29 15.21 -7.75
C HIS A 5 4.61 13.74 -8.12
N GLU A 6 3.93 13.18 -9.12
CA GLU A 6 4.17 11.80 -9.58
C GLU A 6 5.57 11.63 -10.15
N ALA A 7 6.06 12.61 -10.92
CA ALA A 7 7.42 12.60 -11.47
C ALA A 7 8.48 12.63 -10.36
N VAL A 8 8.29 13.45 -9.31
CA VAL A 8 9.19 13.51 -8.16
C VAL A 8 9.19 12.19 -7.40
N VAL A 9 8.00 11.59 -7.17
CA VAL A 9 7.89 10.28 -6.51
C VAL A 9 8.60 9.21 -7.34
N ALA A 10 8.32 9.10 -8.64
CA ALA A 10 8.93 8.11 -9.53
C ALA A 10 10.46 8.24 -9.55
N GLY A 11 10.97 9.46 -9.76
CA GLY A 11 12.42 9.71 -9.75
C GLY A 11 13.09 9.38 -8.41
N ARG A 12 12.35 9.56 -7.28
CA ARG A 12 12.88 9.18 -5.97
C ARG A 12 12.98 7.66 -5.82
N PHE A 13 11.98 6.92 -6.27
CA PHE A 13 12.01 5.46 -6.25
C PHE A 13 13.04 4.90 -7.23
N ASP A 14 13.21 5.52 -8.42
CA ASP A 14 14.27 5.15 -9.36
C ASP A 14 15.66 5.31 -8.72
N ALA A 15 15.92 6.43 -8.03
CA ALA A 15 17.20 6.71 -7.38
C ALA A 15 17.48 5.80 -6.16
N LEU A 16 16.46 5.25 -5.52
CA LEU A 16 16.58 4.44 -4.32
C LEU A 16 16.30 2.95 -4.56
N GLU A 17 16.16 2.53 -5.83
CA GLU A 17 15.78 1.16 -6.21
C GLU A 17 16.57 0.10 -5.46
N ALA A 18 17.90 0.23 -5.41
CA ALA A 18 18.80 -0.71 -4.73
C ALA A 18 18.52 -0.89 -3.22
N ARG A 19 17.86 0.07 -2.56
CA ARG A 19 17.50 -0.02 -1.14
C ARG A 19 16.30 -0.94 -0.87
N PHE A 20 15.54 -1.28 -1.89
CA PHE A 20 14.32 -2.08 -1.74
C PHE A 20 14.58 -3.55 -2.05
N GLY A 21 14.19 -4.43 -1.13
CA GLY A 21 14.24 -5.87 -1.34
C GLY A 21 13.22 -6.34 -2.38
N GLY A 22 13.63 -7.31 -3.20
CA GLY A 22 12.75 -7.93 -4.21
C GLY A 22 11.93 -9.10 -3.69
N VAL A 23 12.12 -9.55 -2.45
CA VAL A 23 11.45 -10.72 -1.87
C VAL A 23 10.72 -10.32 -0.59
N ILE A 24 9.62 -10.98 -0.28
CA ILE A 24 8.89 -10.84 0.98
C ILE A 24 8.86 -12.19 1.71
N GLY A 25 9.08 -12.16 3.02
CA GLY A 25 8.97 -13.37 3.84
C GLY A 25 7.53 -13.87 3.96
N ALA A 26 7.35 -15.18 3.98
CA ALA A 26 6.03 -15.80 4.11
C ALA A 26 5.30 -15.41 5.42
N ASP A 27 6.05 -15.06 6.45
CA ASP A 27 5.57 -14.63 7.77
C ASP A 27 5.39 -13.11 7.91
N ASP A 28 5.58 -12.35 6.83
CA ASP A 28 5.33 -10.90 6.83
C ASP A 28 3.85 -10.61 7.12
N PRO A 29 3.54 -9.82 8.16
CA PRO A 29 2.16 -9.56 8.55
C PRO A 29 1.36 -8.79 7.48
N ARG A 30 2.04 -8.04 6.62
CA ARG A 30 1.39 -7.33 5.49
C ARG A 30 0.91 -8.34 4.46
N LEU A 31 1.76 -9.32 4.09
CA LEU A 31 1.38 -10.38 3.15
C LEU A 31 0.22 -11.21 3.71
N SER A 32 0.34 -11.67 4.96
CA SER A 32 -0.72 -12.42 5.63
C SER A 32 -2.03 -11.62 5.72
N GLY A 33 -1.94 -10.32 5.99
CA GLY A 33 -3.08 -9.40 6.03
C GLY A 33 -3.75 -9.27 4.67
N VAL A 34 -2.98 -9.04 3.61
CA VAL A 34 -3.47 -8.95 2.23
C VAL A 34 -4.20 -10.23 1.83
N LEU A 35 -3.60 -11.40 2.05
CA LEU A 35 -4.18 -12.70 1.72
C LEU A 35 -5.50 -12.95 2.47
N ARG A 36 -5.55 -12.68 3.78
CA ARG A 36 -6.80 -12.81 4.56
C ARG A 36 -7.90 -11.89 4.04
N SER A 37 -7.55 -10.67 3.64
CA SER A 37 -8.52 -9.67 3.16
C SER A 37 -9.05 -9.99 1.77
N LEU A 38 -8.19 -10.40 0.86
CA LEU A 38 -8.59 -10.82 -0.49
C LEU A 38 -9.40 -12.13 -0.45
N GLY A 39 -9.06 -13.05 0.47
CA GLY A 39 -9.58 -14.41 0.51
C GLY A 39 -8.86 -15.33 -0.49
N PRO A 40 -9.48 -16.42 -0.96
CA PRO A 40 -8.88 -17.33 -1.94
C PRO A 40 -8.48 -16.57 -3.20
N VAL A 41 -7.20 -16.64 -3.59
CA VAL A 41 -6.66 -15.87 -4.73
C VAL A 41 -6.42 -16.72 -5.98
N ARG A 42 -6.44 -18.05 -5.88
CA ARG A 42 -6.23 -18.95 -7.03
C ARG A 42 -7.22 -18.65 -8.16
N GLY A 43 -6.70 -18.44 -9.37
CA GLY A 43 -7.49 -18.13 -10.55
C GLY A 43 -8.08 -16.72 -10.59
N ARG A 44 -7.85 -15.88 -9.57
CA ARG A 44 -8.34 -14.49 -9.53
C ARG A 44 -7.35 -13.52 -10.18
N ARG A 45 -7.89 -12.51 -10.85
CA ARG A 45 -7.11 -11.39 -11.39
C ARG A 45 -6.93 -10.31 -10.34
N ILE A 46 -5.69 -10.08 -9.96
CA ILE A 46 -5.32 -9.11 -8.91
C ILE A 46 -4.42 -8.04 -9.51
N LEU A 47 -4.73 -6.77 -9.23
CA LEU A 47 -3.86 -5.63 -9.54
C LEU A 47 -3.01 -5.30 -8.30
N ASP A 48 -1.69 -5.31 -8.45
CA ASP A 48 -0.75 -4.78 -7.46
C ASP A 48 -0.42 -3.32 -7.83
N LEU A 49 -1.07 -2.39 -7.16
CA LEU A 49 -0.97 -0.95 -7.39
C LEU A 49 0.23 -0.40 -6.64
N GLY A 50 1.25 0.14 -7.36
CA GLY A 50 2.53 0.51 -6.80
C GLY A 50 3.37 -0.72 -6.44
N CYS A 51 3.48 -1.66 -7.39
CA CYS A 51 4.06 -2.99 -7.15
C CYS A 51 5.56 -2.96 -6.82
N GLY A 52 6.27 -1.87 -7.14
CA GLY A 52 7.70 -1.76 -7.00
C GLY A 52 8.42 -2.93 -7.70
N LYS A 53 9.27 -3.66 -6.98
CA LYS A 53 9.97 -4.86 -7.47
C LYS A 53 9.08 -6.12 -7.53
N GLY A 54 7.77 -6.02 -7.33
CA GLY A 54 6.82 -7.12 -7.46
C GLY A 54 6.86 -8.16 -6.33
N ARG A 55 7.39 -7.82 -5.15
CA ARG A 55 7.53 -8.78 -4.03
C ARG A 55 6.20 -9.36 -3.56
N PHE A 56 5.14 -8.56 -3.49
CA PHE A 56 3.79 -9.02 -3.15
C PHE A 56 3.13 -9.72 -4.33
N ALA A 57 3.27 -9.17 -5.54
CA ALA A 57 2.73 -9.77 -6.76
C ALA A 57 3.23 -11.21 -6.95
N ARG A 58 4.54 -11.47 -6.81
CA ARG A 58 5.10 -12.84 -6.87
C ARG A 58 4.50 -13.75 -5.81
N ALA A 59 4.42 -13.29 -4.57
CA ALA A 59 3.90 -14.10 -3.48
C ALA A 59 2.42 -14.50 -3.70
N LEU A 60 1.61 -13.68 -4.39
CA LEU A 60 0.26 -14.02 -4.79
C LEU A 60 0.24 -14.92 -6.03
N ALA A 61 1.12 -14.68 -7.01
CA ALA A 61 1.22 -15.52 -8.20
C ALA A 61 1.62 -16.97 -7.86
N GLU A 62 2.55 -17.16 -6.92
CA GLU A 62 2.92 -18.48 -6.37
C GLU A 62 1.74 -19.22 -5.74
N ARG A 63 0.69 -18.50 -5.35
CA ARG A 63 -0.58 -19.05 -4.81
C ARG A 63 -1.66 -19.22 -5.88
N GLY A 64 -1.28 -19.05 -7.16
CA GLY A 64 -2.14 -19.26 -8.31
C GLY A 64 -3.00 -18.06 -8.70
N ALA A 65 -2.70 -16.84 -8.21
CA ALA A 65 -3.33 -15.63 -8.71
C ALA A 65 -2.75 -15.21 -10.06
N MET A 66 -3.56 -14.59 -10.91
CA MET A 66 -3.13 -13.85 -12.10
C MET A 66 -2.87 -12.41 -11.67
N VAL A 67 -1.60 -12.05 -11.46
CA VAL A 67 -1.26 -10.73 -10.91
C VAL A 67 -0.63 -9.84 -11.97
N ILE A 68 -1.12 -8.61 -12.06
CA ILE A 68 -0.53 -7.55 -12.86
C ILE A 68 -0.01 -6.47 -11.91
N GLY A 69 1.27 -6.12 -12.04
CA GLY A 69 1.89 -5.03 -11.29
C GLY A 69 1.79 -3.72 -12.05
N LEU A 70 1.45 -2.64 -11.35
CA LEU A 70 1.45 -1.28 -11.87
C LEU A 70 2.33 -0.39 -11.00
N ASP A 71 3.27 0.33 -11.62
CA ASP A 71 4.11 1.30 -10.93
C ASP A 71 4.47 2.49 -11.83
N LEU A 72 4.89 3.59 -11.24
CA LEU A 72 5.41 4.77 -11.94
C LEU A 72 6.91 4.69 -12.21
N SER A 73 7.66 4.00 -11.33
CA SER A 73 9.12 3.90 -11.37
C SER A 73 9.57 2.88 -12.41
N THR A 74 10.39 3.33 -13.34
CA THR A 74 10.97 2.46 -14.37
C THR A 74 11.99 1.50 -13.79
N ALA A 75 12.83 1.98 -12.86
CA ALA A 75 13.86 1.14 -12.23
C ALA A 75 13.23 0.03 -11.37
N MET A 76 12.19 0.36 -10.60
CA MET A 76 11.46 -0.64 -9.82
C MET A 76 10.84 -1.72 -10.70
N LEU A 77 10.15 -1.32 -11.79
CA LEU A 77 9.57 -2.27 -12.74
C LEU A 77 10.64 -3.10 -13.45
N GLY A 78 11.78 -2.50 -13.80
CA GLY A 78 12.91 -3.24 -14.39
C GLY A 78 13.38 -4.40 -13.53
N ALA A 79 13.35 -4.24 -12.21
CA ALA A 79 13.75 -5.25 -11.24
C ALA A 79 12.60 -6.23 -10.85
N ALA A 80 11.38 -6.05 -11.34
CA ALA A 80 10.21 -6.88 -11.03
C ALA A 80 10.13 -8.14 -11.90
N ALA A 81 11.14 -9.01 -11.86
CA ALA A 81 11.17 -10.25 -12.64
C ALA A 81 10.02 -11.21 -12.29
N GLY A 82 9.51 -11.94 -13.27
CA GLY A 82 8.48 -12.97 -13.09
C GLY A 82 7.07 -12.46 -12.79
N VAL A 83 6.82 -11.15 -12.96
CA VAL A 83 5.51 -10.53 -12.80
C VAL A 83 5.12 -9.80 -14.08
N GLU A 84 3.90 -10.00 -14.56
CA GLU A 84 3.33 -9.11 -15.58
C GLU A 84 3.22 -7.70 -15.02
N ARG A 85 3.74 -6.71 -15.75
CA ARG A 85 3.89 -5.36 -15.23
C ARG A 85 3.64 -4.28 -16.26
N ILE A 86 3.12 -3.15 -15.81
CA ILE A 86 2.84 -1.99 -16.64
C ILE A 86 3.27 -0.70 -15.94
N ARG A 87 3.87 0.21 -16.70
CA ARG A 87 4.17 1.55 -16.23
C ARG A 87 2.97 2.44 -16.44
N ALA A 88 2.30 2.83 -15.35
CA ALA A 88 1.14 3.72 -15.41
C ALA A 88 0.92 4.45 -14.08
N SER A 89 0.11 5.51 -14.11
CA SER A 89 -0.34 6.22 -12.93
C SER A 89 -1.54 5.52 -12.29
N ALA A 90 -1.56 5.41 -10.97
CA ALA A 90 -2.71 4.97 -10.19
C ALA A 90 -3.96 5.85 -10.40
N ARG A 91 -3.77 7.08 -10.89
CA ARG A 91 -4.84 8.04 -11.19
C ARG A 91 -5.52 7.80 -12.53
N ARG A 92 -4.93 6.95 -13.38
CA ARG A 92 -5.47 6.55 -14.68
C ARG A 92 -5.02 5.12 -14.96
N ILE A 93 -5.75 4.17 -14.41
CA ILE A 93 -5.43 2.74 -14.51
C ILE A 93 -5.80 2.26 -15.92
N PRO A 94 -4.84 1.75 -16.76
CA PRO A 94 -5.05 1.47 -18.17
C PRO A 94 -5.75 0.13 -18.43
N PHE A 95 -6.80 -0.14 -17.69
CA PHE A 95 -7.64 -1.34 -17.84
C PHE A 95 -9.12 -0.93 -17.92
N ALA A 96 -9.92 -1.77 -18.57
CA ALA A 96 -11.37 -1.59 -18.65
C ALA A 96 -12.03 -1.64 -17.25
N LYS A 97 -13.26 -1.16 -17.16
CA LYS A 97 -14.06 -1.34 -15.94
C LYS A 97 -14.25 -2.83 -15.66
N ALA A 98 -14.38 -3.20 -14.39
CA ALA A 98 -14.67 -4.57 -13.95
C ALA A 98 -13.67 -5.61 -14.51
N SER A 99 -12.36 -5.31 -14.39
CA SER A 99 -11.27 -6.16 -14.90
C SER A 99 -10.60 -7.00 -13.82
N PHE A 100 -10.79 -6.69 -12.54
CA PHE A 100 -10.07 -7.31 -11.42
C PHE A 100 -10.99 -7.76 -10.30
N ASP A 101 -10.72 -8.94 -9.74
CA ASP A 101 -11.36 -9.45 -8.53
C ASP A 101 -10.89 -8.70 -7.29
N GLY A 102 -9.64 -8.22 -7.30
CA GLY A 102 -9.04 -7.48 -6.20
C GLY A 102 -7.97 -6.52 -6.66
N VAL A 103 -7.77 -5.48 -5.87
CA VAL A 103 -6.66 -4.54 -5.98
C VAL A 103 -5.97 -4.49 -4.63
N MET A 104 -4.65 -4.60 -4.61
CA MET A 104 -3.86 -4.34 -3.41
C MET A 104 -2.96 -3.12 -3.64
N ALA A 105 -2.71 -2.36 -2.57
CA ALA A 105 -1.81 -1.22 -2.54
C ALA A 105 -1.06 -1.25 -1.20
N VAL A 106 0.21 -1.63 -1.22
CA VAL A 106 1.01 -1.79 0.00
C VAL A 106 2.10 -0.75 0.04
N GLU A 107 2.04 0.16 1.01
CA GLU A 107 2.94 1.30 1.18
C GLU A 107 2.93 2.23 -0.07
N VAL A 108 1.73 2.54 -0.55
CA VAL A 108 1.50 3.34 -1.77
C VAL A 108 0.75 4.63 -1.49
N PHE A 109 -0.34 4.55 -0.71
CA PHE A 109 -1.20 5.71 -0.47
C PHE A 109 -0.47 6.83 0.27
N GLU A 110 0.52 6.48 1.08
CA GLU A 110 1.39 7.42 1.79
C GLU A 110 2.24 8.29 0.86
N HIS A 111 2.44 7.87 -0.40
CA HIS A 111 3.17 8.61 -1.43
C HIS A 111 2.26 9.39 -2.39
N LEU A 112 0.95 9.17 -2.32
CA LEU A 112 0.00 9.89 -3.17
C LEU A 112 -0.16 11.35 -2.74
N ALA A 113 -0.30 12.24 -3.72
CA ALA A 113 -0.74 13.59 -3.42
C ALA A 113 -2.11 13.56 -2.72
N PRO A 114 -2.33 14.34 -1.65
CA PRO A 114 -3.61 14.31 -0.91
C PRO A 114 -4.85 14.47 -1.78
N ARG A 115 -4.73 15.33 -2.80
CA ARG A 115 -5.83 15.62 -3.75
C ARG A 115 -6.07 14.47 -4.75
N SER A 116 -5.12 13.53 -4.89
CA SER A 116 -5.22 12.41 -5.84
C SER A 116 -5.92 11.18 -5.25
N ILE A 117 -6.00 11.06 -3.91
CA ILE A 117 -6.50 9.84 -3.27
C ILE A 117 -7.92 9.51 -3.70
N ASP A 118 -8.82 10.49 -3.77
CA ASP A 118 -10.21 10.25 -4.17
C ASP A 118 -10.31 9.81 -5.64
N ASN A 119 -9.47 10.39 -6.51
CA ASN A 119 -9.39 9.97 -7.92
C ASN A 119 -8.83 8.54 -8.04
N VAL A 120 -7.78 8.20 -7.28
CA VAL A 120 -7.25 6.83 -7.24
C VAL A 120 -8.31 5.85 -6.74
N CYS A 121 -9.06 6.20 -5.70
CA CYS A 121 -10.17 5.36 -5.21
C CYS A 121 -11.27 5.18 -6.27
N ALA A 122 -11.59 6.22 -7.04
CA ALA A 122 -12.56 6.13 -8.13
C ALA A 122 -12.07 5.22 -9.27
N GLU A 123 -10.79 5.34 -9.66
CA GLU A 123 -10.18 4.47 -10.67
C GLU A 123 -10.11 3.01 -10.21
N VAL A 124 -9.69 2.76 -8.98
CA VAL A 124 -9.70 1.42 -8.39
C VAL A 124 -11.13 0.85 -8.36
N ARG A 125 -12.10 1.68 -7.95
CA ARG A 125 -13.52 1.27 -7.95
C ARG A 125 -14.01 0.93 -9.36
N ARG A 126 -13.59 1.66 -10.38
CA ARG A 126 -13.93 1.44 -11.78
C ARG A 126 -13.42 0.09 -12.30
N VAL A 127 -12.17 -0.25 -11.98
CA VAL A 127 -11.55 -1.48 -12.49
C VAL A 127 -11.91 -2.73 -11.68
N LEU A 128 -12.45 -2.59 -10.47
CA LEU A 128 -12.92 -3.71 -9.66
C LEU A 128 -14.23 -4.27 -10.20
N LEU A 129 -14.32 -5.60 -10.22
CA LEU A 129 -15.58 -6.34 -10.39
C LEU A 129 -16.58 -5.98 -9.28
N PRO A 130 -17.89 -6.13 -9.51
CA PRO A 130 -18.88 -6.06 -8.44
C PRO A 130 -18.51 -6.99 -7.29
N GLY A 131 -18.54 -6.49 -6.06
CA GLY A 131 -18.10 -7.22 -4.87
C GLY A 131 -16.59 -7.39 -4.71
N GLY A 132 -15.78 -6.94 -5.67
CA GLY A 132 -14.31 -6.95 -5.61
C GLY A 132 -13.77 -6.09 -4.47
N LYS A 133 -12.53 -6.31 -4.08
CA LYS A 133 -11.94 -5.68 -2.89
C LYS A 133 -10.71 -4.86 -3.22
N LEU A 134 -10.60 -3.68 -2.60
CA LEU A 134 -9.36 -2.94 -2.45
C LEU A 134 -8.77 -3.23 -1.06
N VAL A 135 -7.52 -3.65 -1.03
CA VAL A 135 -6.75 -3.83 0.21
C VAL A 135 -5.61 -2.82 0.23
N VAL A 136 -5.63 -1.90 1.18
CA VAL A 136 -4.58 -0.90 1.40
C VAL A 136 -3.82 -1.26 2.67
N VAL A 137 -2.50 -1.25 2.63
CA VAL A 137 -1.63 -1.37 3.81
C VAL A 137 -0.68 -0.19 3.83
N ASP A 138 -0.78 0.65 4.85
CA ASP A 138 0.09 1.81 5.03
C ASP A 138 0.43 2.05 6.50
N LYS A 139 1.32 3.01 6.75
CA LYS A 139 1.82 3.32 8.08
C LYS A 139 0.84 4.18 8.88
N ASN A 140 0.77 3.90 10.16
CA ASN A 140 -0.07 4.57 11.15
C ASN A 140 0.67 5.72 11.82
N VAL A 141 0.16 6.94 11.69
CA VAL A 141 0.77 8.11 12.35
C VAL A 141 0.68 8.04 13.89
N CYS A 142 -0.27 7.27 14.42
CA CYS A 142 -0.43 7.07 15.87
C CYS A 142 0.44 5.92 16.41
N SER A 143 1.27 5.29 15.58
CA SER A 143 2.11 4.17 16.00
C SER A 143 3.23 4.60 16.94
N TRP A 144 3.68 3.64 17.76
CA TRP A 144 4.85 3.75 18.60
C TRP A 144 6.01 2.99 17.97
N ASN A 145 7.23 3.43 18.25
CA ASN A 145 8.40 2.79 17.65
C ASN A 145 8.70 1.45 18.33
N ALA A 146 8.82 0.37 17.55
CA ALA A 146 9.01 -0.98 18.10
C ALA A 146 10.35 -1.16 18.84
N GLN A 147 11.40 -0.40 18.49
CA GLN A 147 12.70 -0.43 19.14
C GLN A 147 12.76 0.50 20.36
N ARG A 148 11.95 1.57 20.35
CA ARG A 148 11.85 2.59 21.40
C ARG A 148 10.37 2.78 21.77
N PRO A 149 9.77 1.86 22.53
CA PRO A 149 8.31 1.82 22.75
C PRO A 149 7.75 2.98 23.60
N TRP A 150 8.59 3.90 24.02
CA TRP A 150 8.20 5.16 24.66
C TRP A 150 8.20 6.36 23.69
N LEU A 151 8.61 6.16 22.44
CA LEU A 151 8.60 7.22 21.42
C LEU A 151 7.58 6.92 20.33
N PRO A 152 6.75 7.91 19.95
CA PRO A 152 5.91 7.79 18.76
C PRO A 152 6.77 7.60 17.50
N SER A 153 6.35 6.71 16.60
CA SER A 153 7.11 6.43 15.36
C SER A 153 7.30 7.68 14.49
N PHE A 154 6.34 8.62 14.49
CA PHE A 154 6.47 9.86 13.72
C PHE A 154 7.62 10.76 14.24
N ALA A 155 7.92 10.72 15.55
CA ALA A 155 9.04 11.47 16.11
C ALA A 155 10.39 10.89 15.66
N VAL A 156 10.49 9.55 15.63
CA VAL A 156 11.67 8.86 15.09
C VAL A 156 11.82 9.18 13.61
N LYS A 157 10.74 9.09 12.81
CA LYS A 157 10.74 9.48 11.40
C LYS A 157 11.25 10.90 11.19
N TRP A 158 10.75 11.86 11.97
CA TRP A 158 11.17 13.27 11.89
C TRP A 158 12.67 13.47 12.18
N ILE A 159 13.22 12.74 13.15
CA ILE A 159 14.65 12.75 13.45
C ILE A 159 15.45 12.17 12.26
N ASP A 160 15.02 11.03 11.74
CA ASP A 160 15.69 10.33 10.64
C ASP A 160 15.63 11.11 9.32
N GLU A 161 14.52 11.81 9.04
CA GLU A 161 14.42 12.74 7.91
C GLU A 161 15.51 13.83 7.98
N ARG A 162 15.74 14.43 9.16
CA ARG A 162 16.76 15.45 9.36
C ARG A 162 18.19 14.95 9.26
N ARG A 163 18.40 13.67 9.59
CA ARG A 163 19.69 12.99 9.47
C ARG A 163 19.95 12.44 8.07
N GLY A 164 19.03 12.59 7.13
CA GLY A 164 19.14 12.01 5.79
C GLY A 164 19.01 10.48 5.74
N LEU A 165 18.54 9.87 6.82
CA LEU A 165 18.34 8.41 6.92
C LEU A 165 17.00 7.96 6.37
N TRP A 166 16.09 8.90 6.11
CA TRP A 166 14.77 8.63 5.56
C TRP A 166 14.72 8.78 4.04
N MET A 167 13.67 8.25 3.42
CA MET A 167 13.45 8.31 1.97
C MET A 167 13.35 9.76 1.46
N TYR A 168 12.67 10.63 2.19
CA TYR A 168 12.51 12.05 1.86
C TYR A 168 13.25 12.93 2.87
N SER A 169 13.87 14.00 2.37
CA SER A 169 14.45 15.05 3.18
C SER A 169 13.36 16.06 3.61
N PRO A 170 13.53 16.78 4.74
CA PRO A 170 12.65 17.89 5.11
C PRO A 170 12.55 18.99 4.03
N ARG A 171 13.53 19.07 3.11
CA ARG A 171 13.58 20.04 2.01
C ARG A 171 12.84 19.58 0.77
N ASP A 172 12.47 18.29 0.68
CA ASP A 172 11.77 17.74 -0.48
C ASP A 172 10.34 18.28 -0.55
N ARG A 173 9.88 18.58 -1.77
CA ARG A 173 8.50 19.04 -2.04
C ARG A 173 7.48 17.94 -1.80
N VAL A 174 7.88 16.69 -1.86
CA VAL A 174 7.05 15.50 -1.64
C VAL A 174 7.46 14.85 -0.34
N ARG A 175 6.49 14.42 0.43
CA ARG A 175 6.71 13.73 1.72
C ARG A 175 5.84 12.51 1.82
N GLU A 176 6.36 11.48 2.47
CA GLU A 176 5.60 10.33 2.90
C GLU A 176 4.59 10.74 3.99
N ARG A 177 3.35 10.43 3.77
CA ARG A 177 2.24 10.79 4.66
C ARG A 177 1.68 9.57 5.36
N TRP A 178 1.85 9.48 6.64
CA TRP A 178 1.21 8.45 7.47
C TRP A 178 -0.23 8.82 7.82
N PHE A 179 -1.08 7.81 7.96
CA PHE A 179 -2.52 8.01 8.13
C PHE A 179 -2.98 7.74 9.56
N ARG A 180 -3.97 8.52 10.01
CA ARG A 180 -4.85 8.07 11.09
C ARG A 180 -5.83 7.06 10.49
N ALA A 181 -5.95 5.88 11.08
CA ALA A 181 -6.78 4.78 10.55
C ALA A 181 -8.22 5.21 10.22
N GLY A 182 -8.87 5.95 11.13
CA GLY A 182 -10.21 6.47 10.92
C GLY A 182 -10.31 7.55 9.83
N ALA A 183 -9.25 8.34 9.62
CA ALA A 183 -9.27 9.39 8.59
C ALA A 183 -9.25 8.78 7.18
N LEU A 184 -8.36 7.81 6.92
CA LEU A 184 -8.35 7.11 5.63
C LEU A 184 -9.61 6.27 5.45
N LYS A 185 -10.12 5.60 6.50
CA LYS A 185 -11.40 4.88 6.45
C LYS A 185 -12.54 5.78 5.96
N ARG A 186 -12.70 6.99 6.53
CA ARG A 186 -13.75 7.94 6.10
C ARG A 186 -13.58 8.35 4.64
N ARG A 187 -12.35 8.49 4.18
CA ARG A 187 -12.06 8.86 2.79
C ARG A 187 -12.40 7.72 1.82
N LEU A 188 -11.98 6.50 2.12
CA LEU A 188 -12.31 5.30 1.34
C LEU A 188 -13.84 5.09 1.24
N ARG A 189 -14.58 5.43 2.31
CA ARG A 189 -16.04 5.31 2.32
C ARG A 189 -16.77 6.20 1.30
N ARG A 190 -16.11 7.18 0.71
CA ARG A 190 -16.68 7.97 -0.39
C ARG A 190 -16.85 7.16 -1.69
N SER A 191 -15.99 6.16 -1.89
CA SER A 191 -16.00 5.31 -3.08
C SER A 191 -16.46 3.87 -2.81
N PHE A 192 -16.42 3.43 -1.55
CA PHE A 192 -16.69 2.06 -1.14
C PHE A 192 -17.68 2.03 0.03
N PRO A 193 -18.83 1.34 -0.09
CA PRO A 193 -19.84 1.30 0.98
C PRO A 193 -19.33 0.62 2.25
N THR A 194 -18.51 -0.40 2.11
CA THR A 194 -17.97 -1.16 3.25
C THR A 194 -16.45 -0.95 3.34
N VAL A 195 -15.98 -0.51 4.52
CA VAL A 195 -14.54 -0.39 4.82
C VAL A 195 -14.25 -0.92 6.22
N ARG A 196 -13.47 -1.99 6.30
CA ARG A 196 -12.93 -2.57 7.54
C ARG A 196 -11.53 -2.06 7.79
N VAL A 197 -11.10 -2.06 9.04
CA VAL A 197 -9.75 -1.63 9.47
C VAL A 197 -9.19 -2.68 10.41
N ASP A 198 -7.98 -3.12 10.13
CA ASP A 198 -7.21 -4.05 10.93
C ASP A 198 -5.83 -3.46 11.22
N TYR A 199 -5.27 -3.72 12.40
CA TYR A 199 -3.92 -3.32 12.77
C TYR A 199 -3.00 -4.53 12.76
N LEU A 200 -1.95 -4.49 11.94
CA LEU A 200 -1.05 -5.62 11.74
C LEU A 200 0.05 -5.62 12.80
N LEU A 201 0.24 -6.75 13.45
CA LEU A 201 1.30 -6.93 14.45
C LEU A 201 2.57 -7.43 13.76
N SER A 202 3.58 -6.57 13.67
CA SER A 202 4.86 -6.89 13.06
C SER A 202 5.73 -7.76 13.98
N ARG A 203 6.77 -8.41 13.42
CA ARG A 203 7.73 -9.21 14.20
C ARG A 203 8.35 -8.41 15.34
N GLY A 204 8.76 -7.17 15.07
CA GLY A 204 9.39 -6.31 16.08
C GLY A 204 8.47 -5.87 17.21
N GLU A 205 7.16 -5.99 17.02
CA GLU A 205 6.12 -5.59 17.99
C GLU A 205 5.59 -6.77 18.82
N ARG A 206 5.78 -8.02 18.35
CA ARG A 206 5.28 -9.22 19.02
C ARG A 206 5.87 -9.38 20.41
N GLY A 207 5.01 -9.72 21.39
CA GLY A 207 5.39 -9.91 22.78
C GLY A 207 5.79 -8.64 23.52
N ARG A 208 5.68 -7.46 22.91
CA ARG A 208 6.06 -6.18 23.52
C ARG A 208 4.83 -5.35 23.87
N PHE A 209 4.84 -4.77 25.07
CA PHE A 209 3.91 -3.69 25.44
C PHE A 209 4.35 -2.40 24.71
N PRO A 210 3.42 -1.57 24.20
CA PRO A 210 1.94 -1.71 24.23
C PRO A 210 1.33 -2.46 23.03
N PHE A 211 2.13 -2.88 22.04
CA PHE A 211 1.67 -3.34 20.72
C PHE A 211 0.77 -4.57 20.79
N GLN A 212 1.05 -5.48 21.72
CA GLN A 212 0.28 -6.71 21.89
C GLN A 212 -1.17 -6.41 22.28
N TYR A 213 -1.37 -5.43 23.17
CA TYR A 213 -2.65 -5.13 23.81
C TYR A 213 -3.36 -3.92 23.24
N LEU A 214 -2.62 -2.96 22.67
CA LEU A 214 -3.14 -1.72 22.12
C LEU A 214 -2.91 -1.66 20.60
N PRO A 215 -3.80 -2.24 19.77
CA PRO A 215 -3.62 -2.31 18.32
C PRO A 215 -3.35 -0.97 17.66
N GLY A 216 -3.93 0.12 18.16
CA GLY A 216 -3.72 1.48 17.64
C GLY A 216 -2.28 1.98 17.71
N THR A 217 -1.39 1.31 18.46
CA THR A 217 0.03 1.64 18.57
C THR A 217 0.90 0.97 17.51
N ARG A 218 0.37 0.02 16.75
CA ARG A 218 1.09 -0.74 15.71
C ARG A 218 1.41 0.12 14.48
N LEU A 219 2.53 -0.17 13.84
CA LEU A 219 3.00 0.61 12.69
C LEU A 219 2.11 0.45 11.47
N PHE A 220 1.70 -0.77 11.13
CA PHE A 220 0.93 -1.02 9.93
C PHE A 220 -0.57 -1.14 10.21
N VAL A 221 -1.33 -0.43 9.41
CA VAL A 221 -2.79 -0.53 9.33
C VAL A 221 -3.18 -1.08 7.98
N LEU A 222 -4.18 -1.94 7.97
CA LEU A 222 -4.78 -2.51 6.78
C LEU A 222 -6.23 -2.04 6.68
N TRP A 223 -6.60 -1.54 5.52
CA TRP A 223 -7.98 -1.21 5.16
C TRP A 223 -8.45 -2.16 4.08
N THR A 224 -9.57 -2.81 4.30
CA THR A 224 -10.28 -3.61 3.29
C THR A 224 -11.55 -2.87 2.89
N ALA A 225 -11.59 -2.38 1.67
CA ALA A 225 -12.72 -1.68 1.09
C ALA A 225 -13.37 -2.57 0.02
N GLN A 226 -14.70 -2.75 0.09
CA GLN A 226 -15.42 -3.61 -0.84
C GLN A 226 -16.27 -2.78 -1.80
N ALA A 227 -16.18 -3.09 -3.08
CA ALA A 227 -17.06 -2.56 -4.11
C ALA A 227 -18.51 -3.06 -3.89
N PRO A 228 -19.52 -2.28 -4.24
CA PRO A 228 -20.91 -2.77 -4.23
C PRO A 228 -21.05 -4.08 -4.98
N GLY A 229 -21.89 -4.99 -4.48
CA GLY A 229 -22.33 -6.14 -5.25
C GLY A 229 -23.06 -5.69 -6.53
N GLY A 230 -22.99 -6.50 -7.59
CA GLY A 230 -23.91 -6.31 -8.70
C GLY A 230 -25.32 -6.73 -8.25
N ASP A 231 -26.31 -5.99 -8.64
CA ASP A 231 -27.70 -6.48 -8.54
C ASP A 231 -27.77 -7.78 -9.34
N ARG A 232 -28.15 -8.87 -8.67
CA ARG A 232 -28.45 -10.15 -9.30
C ARG A 232 -29.82 -10.08 -9.92
#